data_45c5c8af634c22d86bd54f5a61127585
#
_entry.id   45c5c8af634c22d86bd54f5a61127585
#
_cell.length_a   1.000
_cell.length_b   1.000
_cell.length_c   1.000
_cell.angle_alpha   90.00
_cell.angle_beta   90.00
_cell.angle_gamma   90.00
#
_symmetry.space_group_name_H-M   'P 1'
#
loop_
_entity.id
_entity.type
_entity.pdbx_description
1 polymer ?
#
loop_
_entity_poly.entity_id
_entity_poly.type
_entity_poly.pdbx_seq_one_letter_code
_entity_poly.pdbx_strand_id
1 'polypeptide(L)'
;MLDKNGLEIKTGDIVRITGAYFKTDNALYFVEHSDGDPDWCGKDHCLLKIKRNGELSKAKNAVCFWPIMVTVNGYEKYTTAKLWNKEHAQIEIVEGIDKAHIAEYFRSQSQQCDKWIERYSWDFGENSRSVNDQKQYKAFYDSVVARLEG
;
A
#
# COMPACT_ATOMS: atom_id res chain seq x y z
N MET A 1 -2.52 12.31 -2.27
CA MET A 1 -2.60 12.26 -3.75
C MET A 1 -4.05 12.03 -4.18
N LEU A 2 -4.50 12.70 -5.22
CA LEU A 2 -5.84 12.51 -5.78
C LEU A 2 -5.84 11.44 -6.87
N ASP A 3 -6.95 10.73 -7.01
CA ASP A 3 -7.18 9.88 -8.17
C ASP A 3 -7.64 10.70 -9.39
N LYS A 4 -7.86 10.03 -10.52
CA LYS A 4 -8.29 10.71 -11.76
C LYS A 4 -9.63 11.44 -11.65
N ASN A 5 -10.45 11.08 -10.66
CA ASN A 5 -11.77 11.70 -10.43
C ASN A 5 -11.71 12.79 -9.35
N GLY A 6 -10.53 13.14 -8.85
CA GLY A 6 -10.33 14.14 -7.82
C GLY A 6 -10.59 13.67 -6.40
N LEU A 7 -10.68 12.36 -6.17
CA LEU A 7 -10.86 11.78 -4.85
C LEU A 7 -9.50 11.54 -4.17
N GLU A 8 -9.42 11.86 -2.89
CA GLU A 8 -8.21 11.62 -2.10
C GLU A 8 -7.98 10.13 -1.89
N ILE A 9 -6.80 9.65 -2.29
CA ILE A 9 -6.38 8.26 -2.08
C ILE A 9 -5.87 8.12 -0.65
N LYS A 10 -6.41 7.15 0.07
CA LYS A 10 -6.09 6.87 1.47
C LYS A 10 -5.59 5.45 1.65
N THR A 11 -4.85 5.24 2.72
CA THR A 11 -4.46 3.89 3.13
C THR A 11 -5.69 3.01 3.29
N GLY A 12 -5.64 1.81 2.72
CA GLY A 12 -6.75 0.86 2.71
C GLY A 12 -7.61 0.90 1.44
N ASP A 13 -7.44 1.89 0.59
CA ASP A 13 -8.13 1.96 -0.70
C ASP A 13 -7.60 0.89 -1.65
N ILE A 14 -8.46 0.48 -2.58
CA ILE A 14 -8.06 -0.31 -3.75
C ILE A 14 -8.12 0.61 -4.95
N VAL A 15 -7.04 0.62 -5.72
CA VAL A 15 -6.89 1.48 -6.89
C VAL A 15 -6.54 0.66 -8.12
N ARG A 16 -6.95 1.15 -9.29
CA ARG A 16 -6.54 0.61 -10.58
C ARG A 16 -5.61 1.58 -11.26
N ILE A 17 -4.49 1.06 -11.75
CA ILE A 17 -3.57 1.81 -12.59
C ILE A 17 -3.79 1.42 -14.04
N THR A 18 -3.87 2.42 -14.92
CA THR A 18 -3.94 2.26 -16.37
C THR A 18 -2.95 3.19 -17.03
N GLY A 19 -2.57 2.90 -18.28
CA GLY A 19 -1.65 3.73 -19.04
C GLY A 19 -0.20 3.64 -18.60
N ALA A 20 0.20 2.61 -17.86
CA ALA A 20 1.59 2.38 -17.49
C ALA A 20 2.43 1.98 -18.71
N TYR A 21 3.73 2.28 -18.66
CA TYR A 21 4.68 1.89 -19.71
C TYR A 21 4.73 0.36 -19.85
N PHE A 22 4.89 -0.36 -18.75
CA PHE A 22 4.82 -1.81 -18.75
C PHE A 22 3.38 -2.25 -18.56
N LYS A 23 2.88 -3.12 -19.42
CA LYS A 23 1.49 -3.62 -19.34
C LYS A 23 1.21 -4.34 -18.04
N THR A 24 2.22 -4.98 -17.45
CA THR A 24 2.09 -5.68 -16.16
C THR A 24 1.82 -4.75 -15.00
N ASP A 25 2.12 -3.47 -15.11
CA ASP A 25 1.83 -2.47 -14.08
C ASP A 25 0.37 -1.99 -14.12
N ASN A 26 -0.34 -2.27 -15.22
CA ASN A 26 -1.77 -2.01 -15.31
C ASN A 26 -2.54 -3.09 -14.55
N ALA A 27 -2.87 -2.82 -13.30
CA ALA A 27 -3.45 -3.80 -12.40
C ALA A 27 -4.21 -3.11 -11.27
N LEU A 28 -4.80 -3.92 -10.40
CA LEU A 28 -5.34 -3.48 -9.13
C LEU A 28 -4.24 -3.49 -8.07
N TYR A 29 -4.29 -2.52 -7.17
CA TYR A 29 -3.34 -2.36 -6.07
C TYR A 29 -4.07 -2.02 -4.79
N PHE A 30 -3.54 -2.52 -3.68
CA PHE A 30 -3.92 -2.12 -2.35
C PHE A 30 -3.01 -0.98 -1.88
N VAL A 31 -3.57 0.09 -1.36
CA VAL A 31 -2.81 1.24 -0.85
C VAL A 31 -2.41 0.96 0.59
N GLU A 32 -1.14 0.60 0.78
CA GLU A 32 -0.58 0.37 2.11
C GLU A 32 -0.26 1.69 2.81
N HIS A 33 0.36 2.61 2.09
CA HIS A 33 0.69 3.94 2.56
C HIS A 33 0.38 4.99 1.50
N SER A 34 -0.27 6.08 1.90
CA SER A 34 -0.49 7.26 1.05
C SER A 34 -0.69 8.52 1.89
N ASP A 35 -0.07 8.60 3.04
CA ASP A 35 -0.31 9.62 4.07
C ASP A 35 0.85 10.60 4.29
N GLY A 36 1.92 10.46 3.55
CA GLY A 36 3.05 11.38 3.63
C GLY A 36 3.08 12.41 2.50
N ASP A 37 4.04 13.30 2.57
CA ASP A 37 4.36 14.17 1.46
C ASP A 37 4.98 13.34 0.33
N PRO A 38 4.57 13.58 -0.94
CA PRO A 38 5.12 12.84 -2.06
C PRO A 38 6.60 13.18 -2.22
N ASP A 39 7.45 12.18 -2.14
CA ASP A 39 8.85 12.30 -2.48
C ASP A 39 9.11 11.61 -3.83
N TRP A 40 10.30 11.83 -4.37
CA TRP A 40 10.66 11.29 -5.68
C TRP A 40 10.80 9.76 -5.68
N CYS A 41 11.00 9.12 -4.55
CA CYS A 41 11.08 7.66 -4.45
C CYS A 41 9.76 7.01 -4.05
N GLY A 42 8.72 7.78 -3.77
CA GLY A 42 7.39 7.26 -3.49
C GLY A 42 7.27 6.46 -2.20
N LYS A 43 8.13 6.69 -1.22
CA LYS A 43 8.11 5.94 0.05
C LYS A 43 6.79 6.06 0.79
N ASP A 44 6.15 7.22 0.70
CA ASP A 44 4.90 7.51 1.39
C ASP A 44 3.68 7.10 0.57
N HIS A 45 3.91 6.52 -0.61
CA HIS A 45 2.88 6.03 -1.52
C HIS A 45 3.22 4.59 -1.93
N CYS A 46 2.91 3.66 -1.05
CA CYS A 46 3.21 2.25 -1.23
C CYS A 46 1.98 1.49 -1.73
N LEU A 47 2.06 0.94 -2.92
CA LEU A 47 1.00 0.17 -3.56
C LEU A 47 1.41 -1.29 -3.68
N LEU A 48 0.58 -2.18 -3.19
CA LEU A 48 0.80 -3.63 -3.26
C LEU A 48 -0.12 -4.23 -4.32
N LYS A 49 0.46 -4.90 -5.30
CA LYS A 49 -0.28 -5.48 -6.41
C LYS A 49 -1.21 -6.59 -5.96
N ILE A 50 -2.45 -6.57 -6.44
CA ILE A 50 -3.44 -7.61 -6.21
C ILE A 50 -3.46 -8.56 -7.40
N LYS A 51 -3.29 -9.85 -7.14
CA LYS A 51 -3.39 -10.89 -8.16
C LYS A 51 -4.84 -11.09 -8.59
N ARG A 52 -5.03 -11.80 -9.71
CA ARG A 52 -6.38 -12.14 -10.21
C ARG A 52 -7.22 -12.92 -9.22
N ASN A 53 -6.59 -13.74 -8.35
CA ASN A 53 -7.30 -14.50 -7.32
C ASN A 53 -7.62 -13.67 -6.06
N GLY A 54 -7.32 -12.37 -6.04
CA GLY A 54 -7.57 -11.47 -4.91
C GLY A 54 -6.49 -11.43 -3.86
N GLU A 55 -5.45 -12.25 -3.97
CA GLU A 55 -4.32 -12.24 -3.04
C GLU A 55 -3.31 -11.15 -3.38
N LEU A 56 -2.61 -10.65 -2.36
CA LEU A 56 -1.50 -9.73 -2.59
C LEU A 56 -0.31 -10.46 -3.19
N SER A 57 0.39 -9.80 -4.09
CA SER A 57 1.62 -10.33 -4.66
C SER A 57 2.69 -10.46 -3.58
N LYS A 58 3.42 -11.58 -3.58
CA LYS A 58 4.54 -11.80 -2.66
C LYS A 58 5.73 -10.89 -2.93
N ALA A 59 5.85 -10.36 -4.13
CA ALA A 59 6.83 -9.34 -4.43
C ALA A 59 6.40 -8.05 -3.73
N LYS A 60 7.02 -7.75 -2.61
CA LYS A 60 6.80 -6.53 -1.82
C LYS A 60 7.29 -5.27 -2.52
N ASN A 61 7.44 -5.29 -3.81
CA ASN A 61 7.88 -4.13 -4.54
C ASN A 61 6.68 -3.21 -4.71
N ALA A 62 6.65 -2.21 -3.88
CA ALA A 62 5.81 -1.06 -4.10
C ALA A 62 6.03 -0.56 -5.53
N VAL A 63 4.96 -0.30 -6.23
CA VAL A 63 5.06 0.40 -7.50
C VAL A 63 5.56 1.80 -7.19
N CYS A 64 6.75 2.12 -7.67
CA CYS A 64 7.26 3.49 -7.59
C CYS A 64 6.45 4.37 -8.52
N PHE A 65 5.80 5.37 -7.98
CA PHE A 65 5.08 6.35 -8.77
C PHE A 65 5.42 7.76 -8.29
N TRP A 66 5.37 8.69 -9.22
CA TRP A 66 5.57 10.11 -8.93
C TRP A 66 4.25 10.84 -9.14
N PRO A 67 3.65 11.36 -8.07
CA PRO A 67 2.43 12.16 -8.19
C PRO A 67 2.67 13.39 -9.07
N ILE A 68 1.70 13.68 -9.92
CA ILE A 68 1.76 14.84 -10.80
C ILE A 68 0.83 15.91 -10.25
N MET A 69 1.36 17.12 -10.11
CA MET A 69 0.60 18.26 -9.61
C MET A 69 -0.41 18.72 -10.66
N VAL A 70 -1.65 18.83 -10.25
CA VAL A 70 -2.72 19.43 -11.06
C VAL A 70 -3.53 20.39 -10.20
N THR A 71 -4.21 21.31 -10.86
CA THR A 71 -5.15 22.22 -10.19
C THR A 71 -6.55 21.63 -10.20
N VAL A 72 -7.11 21.44 -9.02
CA VAL A 72 -8.49 20.98 -8.83
C VAL A 72 -9.21 21.98 -7.94
N ASN A 73 -10.29 22.56 -8.45
CA ASN A 73 -11.11 23.57 -7.73
C ASN A 73 -10.29 24.75 -7.20
N GLY A 74 -9.30 25.22 -7.95
CA GLY A 74 -8.42 26.32 -7.56
C GLY A 74 -7.29 25.96 -6.61
N TYR A 75 -7.16 24.71 -6.24
CA TYR A 75 -6.08 24.21 -5.39
C TYR A 75 -5.14 23.28 -6.16
N GLU A 76 -3.85 23.40 -5.88
CA GLU A 76 -2.86 22.48 -6.42
C GLU A 76 -2.89 21.16 -5.64
N LYS A 77 -3.06 20.06 -6.36
CA LYS A 77 -3.12 18.71 -5.78
C LYS A 77 -2.32 17.72 -6.62
N TYR A 78 -1.75 16.73 -5.96
CA TYR A 78 -1.15 15.60 -6.66
C TYR A 78 -2.25 14.63 -7.06
N THR A 79 -2.27 14.20 -8.30
CA THR A 79 -3.33 13.33 -8.80
C THR A 79 -2.84 12.15 -9.61
N THR A 80 -2.18 12.28 -10.71
CA THR A 80 -1.81 11.15 -11.56
C THR A 80 -0.46 10.56 -11.14
N ALA A 81 -0.11 9.42 -11.70
CA ALA A 81 1.16 8.75 -11.43
C ALA A 81 2.03 8.69 -12.67
N LYS A 82 3.32 8.94 -12.49
CA LYS A 82 4.34 8.67 -13.50
C LYS A 82 4.97 7.34 -13.18
N LEU A 83 4.82 6.36 -14.07
CA LEU A 83 5.41 5.03 -13.93
C LEU A 83 6.38 4.81 -15.10
N TRP A 84 7.65 4.63 -14.80
CA TRP A 84 8.68 4.32 -15.82
C TRP A 84 8.51 5.14 -17.11
N ASN A 85 9.08 6.18 -17.34
CA ASN A 85 9.01 7.00 -18.55
C ASN A 85 7.62 7.30 -19.15
N LYS A 86 6.54 6.81 -18.51
CA LYS A 86 5.17 7.15 -18.89
C LYS A 86 4.71 8.33 -18.06
N GLU A 87 4.46 9.47 -18.71
CA GLU A 87 4.20 10.72 -17.97
C GLU A 87 2.85 10.76 -17.26
N HIS A 88 1.85 10.08 -17.78
CA HIS A 88 0.47 10.19 -17.26
C HIS A 88 -0.20 8.82 -17.13
N ALA A 89 0.37 7.95 -16.32
CA ALA A 89 -0.37 6.80 -15.85
C ALA A 89 -1.53 7.30 -14.99
N GLN A 90 -2.72 6.75 -15.19
CA GLN A 90 -3.90 7.14 -14.42
C GLN A 90 -4.11 6.18 -13.26
N ILE A 91 -4.56 6.73 -12.15
CA ILE A 91 -4.90 5.96 -10.95
C ILE A 91 -6.35 6.28 -10.57
N GLU A 92 -7.12 5.24 -10.23
CA GLU A 92 -8.54 5.36 -9.92
C GLU A 92 -8.89 4.51 -8.71
N ILE A 93 -9.60 5.10 -7.75
CA ILE A 93 -10.17 4.35 -6.63
C ILE A 93 -11.28 3.45 -7.16
N VAL A 94 -11.24 2.17 -6.79
CA VAL A 94 -12.21 1.15 -7.23
C VAL A 94 -12.98 0.66 -6.01
N GLU A 95 -14.31 0.66 -6.11
CA GLU A 95 -15.18 0.14 -5.08
C GLU A 95 -15.72 -1.25 -5.44
N GLY A 96 -16.27 -1.96 -4.47
CA GLY A 96 -16.91 -3.26 -4.68
C GLY A 96 -15.96 -4.44 -4.80
N ILE A 97 -14.67 -4.25 -4.52
CA ILE A 97 -13.69 -5.34 -4.51
C ILE A 97 -13.74 -6.06 -3.16
N ASP A 98 -13.81 -7.38 -3.21
CA ASP A 98 -13.74 -8.21 -2.00
C ASP A 98 -12.34 -8.11 -1.37
N LYS A 99 -12.30 -7.70 -0.12
CA LYS A 99 -11.07 -7.48 0.64
C LYS A 99 -10.73 -8.65 1.58
N ALA A 100 -11.50 -9.74 1.55
CA ALA A 100 -11.33 -10.87 2.47
C ALA A 100 -9.92 -11.50 2.36
N HIS A 101 -9.44 -11.71 1.14
CA HIS A 101 -8.09 -12.26 0.92
C HIS A 101 -6.99 -11.32 1.39
N ILE A 102 -7.20 -10.02 1.26
CA ILE A 102 -6.24 -9.01 1.72
C ILE A 102 -6.20 -8.99 3.24
N ALA A 103 -7.35 -9.00 3.91
CA ALA A 103 -7.42 -9.07 5.37
C ALA A 103 -6.74 -10.35 5.90
N GLU A 104 -6.95 -11.48 5.26
CA GLU A 104 -6.32 -12.75 5.62
C GLU A 104 -4.80 -12.70 5.49
N TYR A 105 -4.29 -12.10 4.43
CA TYR A 105 -2.85 -11.89 4.26
C TYR A 105 -2.26 -11.10 5.43
N PHE A 106 -2.85 -9.96 5.80
CA PHE A 106 -2.36 -9.15 6.90
C PHE A 106 -2.52 -9.84 8.26
N ARG A 107 -3.58 -10.62 8.44
CA ARG A 107 -3.77 -11.45 9.63
C ARG A 107 -2.66 -12.49 9.77
N SER A 108 -2.30 -13.14 8.67
CA SER A 108 -1.19 -14.10 8.64
C SER A 108 0.14 -13.43 8.96
N GLN A 109 0.39 -12.24 8.45
CA GLN A 109 1.60 -11.47 8.76
C GLN A 109 1.67 -11.10 10.25
N SER A 110 0.56 -10.69 10.84
CA SER A 110 0.47 -10.40 12.27
C SER A 110 0.79 -11.64 13.11
N GLN A 111 0.23 -12.79 12.76
CA GLN A 111 0.52 -14.06 13.45
C GLN A 111 1.98 -14.47 13.31
N GLN A 112 2.57 -14.25 12.18
CA GLN A 112 4.00 -14.54 11.96
C GLN A 112 4.88 -13.64 12.84
N CYS A 113 4.50 -12.40 13.09
CA CYS A 113 5.20 -11.53 14.02
C CYS A 113 5.21 -12.12 15.44
N ASP A 114 4.14 -12.75 15.90
CA ASP A 114 4.09 -13.40 17.21
C ASP A 114 5.16 -14.49 17.33
N LYS A 115 5.34 -15.30 16.29
CA LYS A 115 6.39 -16.33 16.25
C LYS A 115 7.80 -15.74 16.32
N TRP A 116 8.04 -14.65 15.61
CA TRP A 116 9.32 -13.96 15.63
C TRP A 116 9.58 -13.26 16.97
N ILE A 117 8.54 -12.68 17.59
CA ILE A 117 8.66 -12.07 18.92
C ILE A 117 9.09 -13.14 19.94
N GLU A 118 8.47 -14.31 19.93
CA GLU A 118 8.83 -15.41 20.82
C GLU A 118 10.29 -15.84 20.59
N ARG A 119 10.69 -16.07 19.34
CA ARG A 119 12.04 -16.48 18.95
C ARG A 119 13.09 -15.46 19.34
N TYR A 120 12.85 -14.19 19.04
CA TYR A 120 13.80 -13.13 19.32
C TYR A 120 13.86 -12.79 20.81
N SER A 121 12.76 -12.93 21.54
CA SER A 121 12.76 -12.80 23.00
C SER A 121 13.69 -13.85 23.65
N TRP A 122 13.67 -15.05 23.12
CA TRP A 122 14.57 -16.12 23.57
C TRP A 122 16.03 -15.85 23.20
N ASP A 123 16.29 -15.47 21.96
CA ASP A 123 17.65 -15.30 21.43
C ASP A 123 18.32 -14.01 21.94
N PHE A 124 17.57 -12.92 22.08
CA PHE A 124 18.13 -11.59 22.30
C PHE A 124 17.54 -10.85 23.50
N GLY A 125 16.53 -11.39 24.16
CA GLY A 125 15.82 -10.76 25.28
C GLY A 125 14.57 -9.99 24.88
N GLU A 126 13.63 -9.87 25.81
CA GLU A 126 12.30 -9.29 25.57
C GLU A 126 12.32 -7.81 25.18
N ASN A 127 13.37 -7.08 25.55
CA ASN A 127 13.52 -5.65 25.28
C ASN A 127 14.50 -5.36 24.13
N SER A 128 14.86 -6.39 23.35
CA SER A 128 15.78 -6.21 22.22
C SER A 128 15.13 -5.39 21.11
N ARG A 129 15.96 -4.78 20.26
CA ARG A 129 15.52 -4.05 19.07
C ARG A 129 14.72 -4.96 18.13
N SER A 130 15.16 -6.21 17.95
CA SER A 130 14.48 -7.18 17.09
C SER A 130 13.06 -7.45 17.57
N VAL A 131 12.84 -7.61 18.87
CA VAL A 131 11.50 -7.79 19.44
C VAL A 131 10.66 -6.53 19.25
N ASN A 132 11.22 -5.36 19.54
CA ASN A 132 10.48 -4.09 19.38
C ASN A 132 10.07 -3.83 17.93
N ASP A 133 10.94 -4.12 16.97
CA ASP A 133 10.63 -4.00 15.54
C ASP A 133 9.45 -4.89 15.15
N GLN A 134 9.43 -6.16 15.61
CA GLN A 134 8.33 -7.08 15.33
C GLN A 134 7.01 -6.65 15.98
N LYS A 135 7.05 -6.06 17.17
CA LYS A 135 5.86 -5.48 17.81
C LYS A 135 5.28 -4.32 17.00
N GLN A 136 6.13 -3.48 16.42
CA GLN A 136 5.69 -2.39 15.56
C GLN A 136 5.07 -2.91 14.27
N TYR A 137 5.67 -3.90 13.63
CA TYR A 137 5.11 -4.54 12.44
C TYR A 137 3.76 -5.18 12.72
N LYS A 138 3.65 -5.89 13.85
CA LYS A 138 2.38 -6.49 14.27
C LYS A 138 1.30 -5.43 14.46
N ALA A 139 1.59 -4.35 15.16
CA ALA A 139 0.65 -3.25 15.37
C ALA A 139 0.17 -2.64 14.04
N PHE A 140 1.08 -2.49 13.08
CA PHE A 140 0.74 -2.03 11.74
C PHE A 140 -0.20 -3.00 11.02
N TYR A 141 0.14 -4.29 10.98
CA TYR A 141 -0.69 -5.31 10.32
C TYR A 141 -2.08 -5.40 10.96
N ASP A 142 -2.16 -5.37 12.28
CA ASP A 142 -3.44 -5.40 13.01
C ASP A 142 -4.28 -4.14 12.69
N SER A 143 -3.66 -2.98 12.54
CA SER A 143 -4.36 -1.76 12.17
C SER A 143 -4.94 -1.82 10.76
N VAL A 144 -4.22 -2.45 9.82
CA VAL A 144 -4.71 -2.66 8.45
C VAL A 144 -5.92 -3.60 8.46
N VAL A 145 -5.84 -4.71 9.18
CA VAL A 145 -6.96 -5.66 9.32
C VAL A 145 -8.20 -4.95 9.88
N ALA A 146 -8.03 -4.15 10.92
CA ALA A 146 -9.13 -3.40 11.52
C ALA A 146 -9.81 -2.45 10.53
N ARG A 147 -9.04 -1.77 9.69
CA ARG A 147 -9.60 -0.90 8.64
C ARG A 147 -10.37 -1.67 7.57
N LEU A 148 -9.84 -2.83 7.16
CA LEU A 148 -10.47 -3.65 6.13
C LEU A 148 -11.78 -4.28 6.60
N GLU A 149 -11.88 -4.58 7.87
CA GLU A 149 -13.05 -5.22 8.50
C GLU A 149 -14.03 -4.23 9.15
N GLY A 150 -13.57 -3.03 9.39
CA GLY A 150 -14.41 -1.95 9.93
C GLY A 150 -15.13 -1.20 8.86
#